data_e6914ff36ef0985264e5794706aa60a9
#
_entry.id   e6914ff36ef0985264e5794706aa60a9
#
_cell.length_a   1.000
_cell.length_b   1.000
_cell.length_c   1.000
_cell.angle_alpha   90.00
_cell.angle_beta   90.00
_cell.angle_gamma   90.00
#
_symmetry.space_group_name_H-M   'P 1'
#
loop_
_entity.id
_entity.type
_entity.pdbx_description
1 polymer ?
#
loop_
_entity_poly.entity_id
_entity_poly.type
_entity_poly.pdbx_seq_one_letter_code
_entity_poly.pdbx_strand_id
1 'polypeptide(L)'
;EAAANGPKRCYYCKRALFTQLWAAARKDGYFCLLDGTNASDDADDRPGMQAIRELEVRSPLRECGIPKSEVRRLSEKAGLFTSRKPAYACLATRIPTGTAITPELLKKAETAETALANLGFHDFRVRLMEDGGARLQITEEQMPLLFSKREEILTILRPFFLSILLDLEARAKSV
;
A
#
# COMPACT_ATOMS: atom_id res chain seq x y z
N GLU A 1 -7.52 -14.34 10.83
CA GLU A 1 -8.16 -13.03 11.13
C GLU A 1 -7.77 -11.98 10.08
N ALA A 2 -6.48 -11.77 9.76
CA ALA A 2 -6.09 -10.78 8.73
C ALA A 2 -6.68 -11.08 7.35
N ALA A 3 -6.69 -12.36 6.94
CA ALA A 3 -7.24 -12.79 5.66
C ALA A 3 -8.75 -12.60 5.51
N ALA A 4 -9.48 -12.50 6.61
CA ALA A 4 -10.92 -12.18 6.58
C ALA A 4 -11.21 -10.73 6.13
N ASN A 5 -10.17 -9.88 6.05
CA ASN A 5 -10.23 -8.51 5.52
C ASN A 5 -11.26 -7.59 6.22
N GLY A 6 -11.47 -7.80 7.51
CA GLY A 6 -12.32 -6.93 8.31
C GLY A 6 -11.67 -5.57 8.62
N PRO A 7 -12.40 -4.66 9.30
CA PRO A 7 -11.90 -3.31 9.64
C PRO A 7 -10.59 -3.32 10.43
N LYS A 8 -10.36 -4.33 11.25
CA LYS A 8 -9.13 -4.51 12.04
C LYS A 8 -8.03 -5.32 11.31
N ARG A 9 -8.15 -5.54 9.99
CA ARG A 9 -7.15 -6.30 9.20
C ARG A 9 -5.71 -5.90 9.49
N CYS A 10 -5.42 -4.58 9.48
CA CYS A 10 -4.06 -4.08 9.67
C CYS A 10 -3.52 -4.37 11.08
N TYR A 11 -4.37 -4.40 12.10
CA TYR A 11 -4.01 -4.80 13.45
C TYR A 11 -3.55 -6.27 13.47
N TYR A 12 -4.39 -7.18 12.99
CA TYR A 12 -4.07 -8.61 12.99
C TYR A 12 -2.85 -8.94 12.12
N CYS A 13 -2.72 -8.29 10.97
CA CYS A 13 -1.57 -8.46 10.09
C CYS A 13 -0.26 -8.02 10.77
N LYS A 14 -0.21 -6.82 11.33
CA LYS A 14 0.98 -6.32 12.04
C LYS A 14 1.28 -7.16 13.28
N ARG A 15 0.28 -7.52 14.06
CA ARG A 15 0.45 -8.38 15.24
C ARG A 15 1.11 -9.72 14.87
N ALA A 16 0.61 -10.40 13.83
CA ALA A 16 1.20 -11.66 13.38
C ALA A 16 2.65 -11.47 12.89
N LEU A 17 2.88 -10.46 12.05
CA LEU A 17 4.21 -10.17 11.49
C LEU A 17 5.23 -9.82 12.58
N PHE A 18 4.93 -8.86 13.45
CA PHE A 18 5.88 -8.42 14.46
C PHE A 18 6.09 -9.47 15.57
N THR A 19 5.11 -10.34 15.85
CA THR A 19 5.32 -11.48 16.74
C THR A 19 6.37 -12.44 16.17
N GLN A 20 6.32 -12.73 14.87
CA GLN A 20 7.33 -13.57 14.20
C GLN A 20 8.70 -12.88 14.14
N LEU A 21 8.73 -11.57 13.85
CA LEU A 21 9.97 -10.79 13.86
C LEU A 21 10.61 -10.76 15.25
N TRP A 22 9.82 -10.63 16.33
CA TRP A 22 10.33 -10.73 17.70
C TRP A 22 10.93 -12.08 18.00
N ALA A 23 10.27 -13.18 17.57
CA ALA A 23 10.82 -14.53 17.77
C ALA A 23 12.16 -14.69 17.07
N ALA A 24 12.29 -14.21 15.83
CA ALA A 24 13.54 -14.24 15.07
C ALA A 24 14.61 -13.34 15.71
N ALA A 25 14.26 -12.10 16.04
CA ALA A 25 15.20 -11.16 16.66
C ALA A 25 15.79 -11.67 17.96
N ARG A 26 14.95 -12.21 18.86
CA ARG A 26 15.41 -12.79 20.14
C ARG A 26 16.33 -14.00 19.93
N LYS A 27 16.04 -14.85 18.93
CA LYS A 27 16.91 -15.97 18.58
C LYS A 27 18.29 -15.51 18.15
N ASP A 28 18.35 -14.36 17.46
CA ASP A 28 19.60 -13.78 16.95
C ASP A 28 20.25 -12.79 17.98
N GLY A 29 19.71 -12.71 19.21
CA GLY A 29 20.27 -11.92 20.30
C GLY A 29 19.87 -10.43 20.27
N TYR A 30 18.86 -10.04 19.49
CA TYR A 30 18.35 -8.66 19.47
C TYR A 30 17.17 -8.49 20.42
N PHE A 31 17.16 -7.37 21.14
CA PHE A 31 16.15 -7.05 22.16
C PHE A 31 15.37 -5.75 21.86
N CYS A 32 15.44 -5.28 20.63
CA CYS A 32 14.71 -4.11 20.18
C CYS A 32 14.28 -4.30 18.71
N LEU A 33 13.01 -4.00 18.42
CA LEU A 33 12.50 -3.88 17.05
C LEU A 33 12.18 -2.41 16.76
N LEU A 34 12.56 -1.98 15.55
CA LEU A 34 12.29 -0.64 15.05
C LEU A 34 11.41 -0.73 13.82
N ASP A 35 10.53 0.26 13.63
CA ASP A 35 9.78 0.43 12.38
C ASP A 35 10.01 1.82 11.76
N GLY A 36 9.55 2.02 10.53
CA GLY A 36 9.70 3.26 9.78
C GLY A 36 8.54 4.25 9.95
N THR A 37 7.69 4.08 10.97
CA THR A 37 6.59 5.02 11.25
C THR A 37 7.17 6.40 11.58
N ASN A 38 6.64 7.44 10.93
CA ASN A 38 7.11 8.83 11.08
C ASN A 38 6.04 9.73 11.71
N ALA A 39 6.37 11.00 11.97
CA ALA A 39 5.48 11.93 12.65
C ALA A 39 4.24 12.33 11.83
N SER A 40 4.24 12.14 10.51
CA SER A 40 3.07 12.38 9.66
C SER A 40 2.07 11.22 9.64
N ASP A 41 2.44 10.04 10.19
CA ASP A 41 1.52 8.92 10.29
C ASP A 41 0.55 9.16 11.46
N ASP A 42 -0.74 9.18 11.16
CA ASP A 42 -1.77 9.29 12.19
C ASP A 42 -1.78 8.01 13.04
N ALA A 43 -1.48 8.16 14.32
CA ALA A 43 -1.33 7.03 15.23
C ALA A 43 -2.63 6.66 15.94
N ASP A 44 -3.56 7.60 16.05
CA ASP A 44 -4.72 7.41 16.92
C ASP A 44 -5.85 6.70 16.19
N ASP A 45 -5.93 6.85 14.86
CA ASP A 45 -7.00 6.29 14.03
C ASP A 45 -6.63 5.03 13.22
N ARG A 46 -5.39 4.52 13.34
CA ARG A 46 -4.94 3.34 12.56
C ARG A 46 -4.86 2.08 13.41
N PRO A 47 -5.73 1.07 13.19
CA PRO A 47 -5.70 -0.19 13.93
C PRO A 47 -4.33 -0.85 14.01
N GLY A 48 -3.50 -0.70 12.95
CA GLY A 48 -2.15 -1.24 12.93
C GLY A 48 -1.18 -0.59 13.92
N MET A 49 -1.43 0.64 14.39
CA MET A 49 -0.60 1.30 15.39
C MET A 49 -0.80 0.73 16.80
N GLN A 50 -2.00 0.20 17.07
CA GLN A 50 -2.27 -0.52 18.30
C GLN A 50 -1.35 -1.74 18.44
N ALA A 51 -1.20 -2.55 17.37
CA ALA A 51 -0.33 -3.72 17.39
C ALA A 51 1.14 -3.36 17.63
N ILE A 52 1.63 -2.25 17.06
CA ILE A 52 3.00 -1.76 17.27
C ILE A 52 3.22 -1.39 18.74
N ARG A 53 2.26 -0.69 19.35
CA ARG A 53 2.34 -0.33 20.77
C ARG A 53 2.31 -1.55 21.70
N GLU A 54 1.37 -2.49 21.45
CA GLU A 54 1.22 -3.71 22.26
C GLU A 54 2.46 -4.61 22.20
N LEU A 55 3.17 -4.60 21.07
CA LEU A 55 4.39 -5.40 20.86
C LEU A 55 5.67 -4.61 21.13
N GLU A 56 5.58 -3.42 21.71
CA GLU A 56 6.73 -2.58 22.10
C GLU A 56 7.73 -2.35 20.95
N VAL A 57 7.20 -2.23 19.70
CA VAL A 57 8.03 -1.87 18.55
C VAL A 57 8.23 -0.36 18.57
N ARG A 58 9.48 0.08 18.54
CA ARG A 58 9.82 1.50 18.57
C ARG A 58 9.78 2.14 17.20
N SER A 59 9.37 3.39 17.15
CA SER A 59 9.28 4.20 15.92
C SER A 59 10.17 5.44 16.02
N PRO A 60 11.52 5.32 15.86
CA PRO A 60 12.46 6.40 16.13
C PRO A 60 12.18 7.69 15.35
N LEU A 61 11.76 7.58 14.08
CA LEU A 61 11.42 8.75 13.27
C LEU A 61 10.25 9.53 13.89
N ARG A 62 9.23 8.81 14.39
CA ARG A 62 8.10 9.41 15.06
C ARG A 62 8.50 9.98 16.44
N GLU A 63 9.26 9.23 17.22
CA GLU A 63 9.74 9.64 18.54
C GLU A 63 10.57 10.94 18.46
N CYS A 64 11.32 11.11 17.38
CA CYS A 64 12.09 12.32 17.10
C CYS A 64 11.26 13.42 16.38
N GLY A 65 9.97 13.25 16.19
CA GLY A 65 9.12 14.23 15.53
C GLY A 65 9.40 14.44 14.03
N ILE A 66 10.05 13.50 13.37
CA ILE A 66 10.46 13.64 11.96
C ILE A 66 9.27 13.35 11.03
N PRO A 67 8.76 14.35 10.27
CA PRO A 67 7.67 14.16 9.32
C PRO A 67 8.14 13.49 8.03
N LYS A 68 7.21 12.97 7.22
CA LYS A 68 7.50 12.28 5.97
C LYS A 68 8.30 13.13 4.97
N SER A 69 8.04 14.42 4.88
CA SER A 69 8.79 15.34 4.03
C SER A 69 10.28 15.38 4.41
N GLU A 70 10.57 15.43 5.70
CA GLU A 70 11.93 15.42 6.22
C GLU A 70 12.60 14.07 6.02
N VAL A 71 11.88 12.95 6.20
CA VAL A 71 12.39 11.61 5.87
C VAL A 71 12.83 11.53 4.41
N ARG A 72 12.02 12.08 3.48
CA ARG A 72 12.36 12.11 2.05
C ARG A 72 13.61 12.97 1.78
N ARG A 73 13.68 14.18 2.38
CA ARG A 73 14.84 15.07 2.25
C ARG A 73 16.12 14.42 2.76
N LEU A 74 16.08 13.76 3.91
CA LEU A 74 17.23 13.04 4.47
C LEU A 74 17.61 11.84 3.62
N SER A 75 16.63 11.08 3.10
CA SER A 75 16.85 9.95 2.20
C SER A 75 17.52 10.41 0.89
N GLU A 76 17.09 11.55 0.33
CA GLU A 76 17.72 12.13 -0.86
C GLU A 76 19.17 12.57 -0.60
N LYS A 77 19.40 13.26 0.53
CA LYS A 77 20.75 13.64 0.97
C LYS A 77 21.66 12.42 1.18
N ALA A 78 21.11 11.30 1.64
CA ALA A 78 21.82 10.04 1.81
C ALA A 78 21.98 9.23 0.49
N GLY A 79 21.49 9.74 -0.64
CA GLY A 79 21.58 9.07 -1.94
C GLY A 79 20.69 7.83 -2.06
N LEU A 80 19.63 7.70 -1.23
CA LEU A 80 18.76 6.54 -1.29
C LEU A 80 17.82 6.62 -2.50
N PHE A 81 17.81 5.57 -3.32
CA PHE A 81 16.96 5.49 -4.52
C PHE A 81 15.45 5.56 -4.22
N THR A 82 15.06 5.28 -2.98
CA THR A 82 13.66 5.30 -2.53
C THR A 82 13.16 6.70 -2.17
N SER A 83 14.03 7.71 -2.11
CA SER A 83 13.67 9.08 -1.67
C SER A 83 12.52 9.69 -2.47
N ARG A 84 12.46 9.43 -3.78
CA ARG A 84 11.43 9.94 -4.71
C ARG A 84 10.34 8.92 -5.04
N LYS A 85 10.41 7.71 -4.46
CA LYS A 85 9.42 6.67 -4.75
C LYS A 85 8.03 7.07 -4.22
N PRO A 86 6.96 7.00 -5.04
CA PRO A 86 5.59 7.23 -4.58
C PRO A 86 5.22 6.28 -3.43
N ALA A 87 4.31 6.73 -2.55
CA ALA A 87 3.80 5.87 -1.50
C ALA A 87 3.03 4.69 -2.10
N TYR A 88 3.46 3.48 -1.78
CA TYR A 88 2.81 2.25 -2.24
C TYR A 88 2.18 1.53 -1.05
N ALA A 89 0.85 1.58 -0.98
CA ALA A 89 0.11 0.88 0.07
C ALA A 89 0.04 -0.63 -0.22
N CYS A 90 -0.13 -1.44 0.82
CA CYS A 90 -0.29 -2.89 0.73
C CYS A 90 -1.37 -3.28 -0.31
N LEU A 91 -1.09 -4.27 -1.16
CA LEU A 91 -2.02 -4.78 -2.19
C LEU A 91 -3.36 -5.23 -1.62
N ALA A 92 -3.41 -5.71 -0.38
CA ALA A 92 -4.66 -6.06 0.27
C ALA A 92 -5.66 -4.89 0.36
N THR A 93 -5.18 -3.63 0.25
CA THR A 93 -6.06 -2.46 0.18
C THR A 93 -6.80 -2.34 -1.15
N ARG A 94 -6.47 -3.14 -2.17
CA ARG A 94 -7.17 -3.19 -3.46
C ARG A 94 -8.43 -4.05 -3.40
N ILE A 95 -8.51 -4.93 -2.41
CA ILE A 95 -9.62 -5.86 -2.18
C ILE A 95 -10.65 -5.15 -1.27
N PRO A 96 -11.95 -5.17 -1.61
CA PRO A 96 -13.00 -4.56 -0.78
C PRO A 96 -12.97 -5.09 0.65
N THR A 97 -13.19 -4.22 1.63
CA THR A 97 -13.30 -4.63 3.03
C THR A 97 -14.49 -5.59 3.19
N GLY A 98 -14.28 -6.71 3.87
CA GLY A 98 -15.28 -7.78 4.00
C GLY A 98 -15.10 -8.92 2.99
N THR A 99 -14.44 -8.67 1.86
CA THR A 99 -14.05 -9.74 0.93
C THR A 99 -12.75 -10.38 1.39
N ALA A 100 -12.73 -11.70 1.57
CA ALA A 100 -11.56 -12.43 2.02
C ALA A 100 -10.36 -12.20 1.10
N ILE A 101 -9.19 -11.99 1.69
CA ILE A 101 -7.93 -11.87 0.95
C ILE A 101 -7.47 -13.27 0.55
N THR A 102 -7.35 -13.51 -0.75
CA THR A 102 -6.79 -14.75 -1.29
C THR A 102 -5.55 -14.47 -2.14
N PRO A 103 -4.65 -15.46 -2.32
CA PRO A 103 -3.50 -15.32 -3.20
C PRO A 103 -3.91 -14.92 -4.63
N GLU A 104 -5.03 -15.45 -5.13
CA GLU A 104 -5.55 -15.19 -6.47
C GLU A 104 -5.95 -13.73 -6.63
N LEU A 105 -6.68 -13.15 -5.65
CA LEU A 105 -7.08 -11.74 -5.68
C LEU A 105 -5.87 -10.81 -5.56
N LEU A 106 -4.89 -11.15 -4.71
CA LEU A 106 -3.65 -10.39 -4.62
C LEU A 106 -2.87 -10.43 -5.94
N LYS A 107 -2.75 -11.63 -6.54
CA LYS A 107 -2.07 -11.79 -7.84
C LYS A 107 -2.77 -11.03 -8.95
N LYS A 108 -4.11 -11.04 -8.96
CA LYS A 108 -4.94 -10.28 -9.91
C LYS A 108 -4.68 -8.78 -9.80
N ALA A 109 -4.66 -8.23 -8.57
CA ALA A 109 -4.36 -6.83 -8.34
C ALA A 109 -2.91 -6.47 -8.73
N GLU A 110 -1.94 -7.31 -8.37
CA GLU A 110 -0.53 -7.14 -8.71
C GLU A 110 -0.31 -7.14 -10.22
N THR A 111 -0.88 -8.12 -10.93
CA THR A 111 -0.76 -8.23 -12.39
C THR A 111 -1.33 -6.99 -13.08
N ALA A 112 -2.50 -6.54 -12.66
CA ALA A 112 -3.13 -5.35 -13.22
C ALA A 112 -2.31 -4.07 -12.96
N GLU A 113 -1.82 -3.87 -11.72
CA GLU A 113 -0.99 -2.70 -11.39
C GLU A 113 0.36 -2.76 -12.11
N THR A 114 0.98 -3.93 -12.24
CA THR A 114 2.23 -4.10 -13.01
C THR A 114 2.04 -3.76 -14.48
N ALA A 115 0.94 -4.20 -15.07
CA ALA A 115 0.63 -3.91 -16.48
C ALA A 115 0.48 -2.41 -16.72
N LEU A 116 -0.25 -1.70 -15.86
CA LEU A 116 -0.39 -0.24 -15.96
C LEU A 116 0.94 0.47 -15.72
N ALA A 117 1.76 0.03 -14.78
CA ALA A 117 3.09 0.59 -14.55
C ALA A 117 3.97 0.47 -15.80
N ASN A 118 3.91 -0.66 -16.50
CA ASN A 118 4.62 -0.88 -17.77
C ASN A 118 4.14 0.03 -18.90
N LEU A 119 2.90 0.53 -18.85
CA LEU A 119 2.36 1.53 -19.75
C LEU A 119 2.75 2.98 -19.38
N GLY A 120 3.53 3.16 -18.32
CA GLY A 120 4.04 4.46 -17.88
C GLY A 120 3.22 5.13 -16.76
N PHE A 121 2.20 4.46 -16.21
CA PHE A 121 1.46 4.99 -15.08
C PHE A 121 2.25 4.91 -13.77
N HIS A 122 2.08 5.91 -12.93
CA HIS A 122 2.67 5.98 -11.59
C HIS A 122 1.66 6.56 -10.60
N ASP A 123 1.82 6.30 -9.30
CA ASP A 123 0.90 6.74 -8.23
C ASP A 123 -0.59 6.52 -8.54
N PHE A 124 -0.93 5.34 -8.97
CA PHE A 124 -2.29 4.90 -9.29
C PHE A 124 -2.70 3.71 -8.41
N ARG A 125 -3.97 3.28 -8.52
CA ARG A 125 -4.50 2.07 -7.87
C ARG A 125 -5.50 1.38 -8.79
N VAL A 126 -5.44 0.04 -8.78
CA VAL A 126 -6.47 -0.80 -9.40
C VAL A 126 -7.28 -1.46 -8.28
N ARG A 127 -8.45 -0.90 -7.97
CA ARG A 127 -9.36 -1.46 -6.96
C ARG A 127 -10.18 -2.60 -7.56
N LEU A 128 -10.15 -3.76 -6.91
CA LEU A 128 -11.02 -4.86 -7.23
C LEU A 128 -12.43 -4.53 -6.75
N MET A 129 -13.44 -4.94 -7.51
CA MET A 129 -14.85 -4.76 -7.17
C MET A 129 -15.49 -6.13 -6.89
N GLU A 130 -16.53 -6.15 -6.06
CA GLU A 130 -17.23 -7.39 -5.67
C GLU A 130 -17.91 -8.08 -6.85
N ASP A 131 -18.32 -7.31 -7.86
CA ASP A 131 -18.92 -7.79 -9.11
C ASP A 131 -17.90 -8.36 -10.11
N GLY A 132 -16.63 -8.48 -9.73
CA GLY A 132 -15.56 -8.93 -10.61
C GLY A 132 -14.96 -7.87 -11.51
N GLY A 133 -15.38 -6.61 -11.36
CA GLY A 133 -14.82 -5.45 -12.07
C GLY A 133 -13.54 -4.92 -11.43
N ALA A 134 -12.95 -3.94 -12.13
CA ALA A 134 -11.84 -3.11 -11.65
C ALA A 134 -12.18 -1.64 -11.74
N ARG A 135 -11.83 -0.86 -10.70
CA ARG A 135 -11.90 0.61 -10.70
C ARG A 135 -10.50 1.19 -10.70
N LEU A 136 -10.17 1.93 -11.75
CA LEU A 136 -8.90 2.61 -11.91
C LEU A 136 -8.94 3.96 -11.19
N GLN A 137 -7.99 4.20 -10.31
CA GLN A 137 -7.79 5.47 -9.61
C GLN A 137 -6.42 6.02 -10.02
N ILE A 138 -6.42 7.12 -10.77
CA ILE A 138 -5.21 7.77 -11.29
C ILE A 138 -5.17 9.24 -10.88
N THR A 139 -4.01 9.87 -10.97
CA THR A 139 -3.87 11.31 -10.73
C THR A 139 -4.38 12.12 -11.93
N GLU A 140 -4.81 13.36 -11.70
CA GLU A 140 -5.33 14.26 -12.73
C GLU A 140 -4.41 14.38 -13.95
N GLU A 141 -3.11 14.54 -13.70
CA GLU A 141 -2.09 14.68 -14.74
C GLU A 141 -1.95 13.47 -15.66
N GLN A 142 -2.41 12.29 -15.23
CA GLN A 142 -2.33 11.05 -16.02
C GLN A 142 -3.61 10.73 -16.79
N MET A 143 -4.69 11.53 -16.62
CA MET A 143 -5.93 11.36 -17.38
C MET A 143 -5.71 11.38 -18.91
N PRO A 144 -4.93 12.33 -19.48
CA PRO A 144 -4.63 12.30 -20.93
C PRO A 144 -3.91 11.02 -21.37
N LEU A 145 -2.97 10.52 -20.55
CA LEU A 145 -2.27 9.27 -20.83
C LEU A 145 -3.24 8.08 -20.82
N LEU A 146 -4.17 8.03 -19.85
CA LEU A 146 -5.18 6.97 -19.80
C LEU A 146 -6.03 6.93 -21.07
N PHE A 147 -6.52 8.08 -21.54
CA PHE A 147 -7.33 8.15 -22.75
C PHE A 147 -6.52 7.75 -23.99
N SER A 148 -5.26 8.15 -24.10
CA SER A 148 -4.38 7.77 -25.21
C SER A 148 -4.05 6.27 -25.23
N LYS A 149 -4.00 5.63 -24.05
CA LYS A 149 -3.69 4.21 -23.88
C LYS A 149 -4.92 3.32 -23.67
N ARG A 150 -6.12 3.86 -23.85
CA ARG A 150 -7.38 3.19 -23.53
C ARG A 150 -7.49 1.78 -24.11
N GLU A 151 -7.20 1.61 -25.40
CA GLU A 151 -7.33 0.30 -26.06
C GLU A 151 -6.30 -0.72 -25.55
N GLU A 152 -5.06 -0.27 -25.27
CA GLU A 152 -4.03 -1.11 -24.66
C GLU A 152 -4.45 -1.57 -23.26
N ILE A 153 -4.97 -0.66 -22.44
CA ILE A 153 -5.47 -0.95 -21.09
C ILE A 153 -6.61 -1.96 -21.13
N LEU A 154 -7.58 -1.75 -22.02
CA LEU A 154 -8.72 -2.67 -22.20
C LEU A 154 -8.24 -4.06 -22.63
N THR A 155 -7.31 -4.14 -23.58
CA THR A 155 -6.77 -5.41 -24.06
C THR A 155 -6.07 -6.19 -22.93
N ILE A 156 -5.32 -5.50 -22.09
CA ILE A 156 -4.56 -6.13 -21.00
C ILE A 156 -5.46 -6.54 -19.83
N LEU A 157 -6.46 -5.71 -19.48
CA LEU A 157 -7.24 -5.94 -18.27
C LEU A 157 -8.50 -6.78 -18.46
N ARG A 158 -9.11 -6.80 -19.65
CA ARG A 158 -10.31 -7.61 -19.95
C ARG A 158 -10.18 -9.11 -19.64
N PRO A 159 -9.03 -9.76 -19.82
CA PRO A 159 -8.88 -11.17 -19.41
C PRO A 159 -9.08 -11.42 -17.92
N PHE A 160 -8.93 -10.39 -17.10
CA PHE A 160 -9.00 -10.50 -15.64
C PHE A 160 -10.27 -9.91 -15.03
N PHE A 161 -10.94 -8.97 -15.72
CA PHE A 161 -12.04 -8.20 -15.15
C PHE A 161 -13.26 -8.15 -16.05
N LEU A 162 -14.44 -8.32 -15.45
CA LEU A 162 -15.72 -8.24 -16.15
C LEU A 162 -16.03 -6.81 -16.64
N SER A 163 -15.64 -5.82 -15.86
CA SER A 163 -15.77 -4.40 -16.18
C SER A 163 -14.53 -3.63 -15.75
N ILE A 164 -14.22 -2.55 -16.48
CA ILE A 164 -13.11 -1.66 -16.16
C ILE A 164 -13.69 -0.25 -16.10
N LEU A 165 -13.66 0.31 -14.91
CA LEU A 165 -14.21 1.63 -14.61
C LEU A 165 -13.08 2.62 -14.31
N LEU A 166 -13.27 3.88 -14.68
CA LEU A 166 -12.43 4.98 -14.28
C LEU A 166 -13.13 5.74 -13.14
N ASP A 167 -12.39 5.98 -12.06
CA ASP A 167 -12.82 6.91 -11.02
C ASP A 167 -12.66 8.34 -11.58
N LEU A 168 -13.77 9.06 -11.75
CA LEU A 168 -13.74 10.43 -12.26
C LEU A 168 -13.14 11.41 -11.24
N GLU A 169 -13.22 11.07 -9.95
CA GLU A 169 -12.49 11.81 -8.93
C GLU A 169 -11.01 11.41 -8.99
N ALA A 170 -10.18 12.34 -9.43
CA ALA A 170 -8.76 12.11 -9.52
C ALA A 170 -8.15 11.81 -8.15
N ARG A 171 -7.26 10.85 -8.12
CA ARG A 171 -6.50 10.53 -6.93
C ARG A 171 -5.59 11.70 -6.53
N ALA A 172 -5.61 12.10 -5.26
CA ALA A 172 -4.62 13.03 -4.74
C ALA A 172 -3.20 12.43 -4.85
N LYS A 173 -2.23 13.26 -5.25
CA LYS A 173 -0.81 12.82 -5.31
C LYS A 173 -0.35 12.33 -3.94
N SER A 174 0.38 11.23 -3.93
CA SER A 174 1.06 10.76 -2.71
C SER A 174 2.22 11.69 -2.38
N VAL A 175 2.13 12.40 -1.28
CA VAL A 175 3.20 13.25 -0.74
C VAL A 175 4.30 12.42 -0.11
#